data_e13386068cb6c9e650aada1effa875ba
#
_entry.id   e13386068cb6c9e650aada1effa875ba
#
_cell.length_a   1.000
_cell.length_b   1.000
_cell.length_c   1.000
_cell.angle_alpha   90.00
_cell.angle_beta   90.00
_cell.angle_gamma   90.00
#
_symmetry.space_group_name_H-M   'P 1'
#
loop_
_entity.id
_entity.type
_entity.pdbx_description
1 polymer ?
#
loop_
_entity_poly.entity_id
_entity_poly.type
_entity_poly.pdbx_seq_one_letter_code
_entity_poly.pdbx_strand_id
1 'polypeptide(L)'
;MDNKLDNILELIKEYIDEKQANKTWEPGKDFVNYAGPLFDSDEYVSAAETLLDGWLVMGDKSLKFERKFPKYYGKKHGVLTNSGSSANLLMMVSLTSKRGHNFPKGTKVLMPIAGFPTTLNPALQVGFEPVFCDIELDTLNLDLDQCEEILKNDPDIKVITFAHVLGNPPNMDQLMEL
;
A
#
# COMPACT_ATOMS: atom_id res chain seq x y z
N MET A 1 24.54 -27.04 -14.63
CA MET A 1 23.72 -26.77 -13.44
C MET A 1 22.42 -26.08 -13.82
N ASP A 2 22.45 -25.24 -14.82
CA ASP A 2 21.29 -24.44 -15.25
C ASP A 2 20.08 -25.26 -15.69
N ASN A 3 20.30 -26.37 -16.41
CA ASN A 3 19.20 -27.19 -16.94
C ASN A 3 18.29 -27.84 -15.86
N LYS A 4 18.77 -28.09 -14.63
CA LYS A 4 17.93 -28.67 -13.57
C LYS A 4 17.07 -27.61 -12.89
N LEU A 5 17.60 -26.42 -12.68
CA LEU A 5 16.84 -25.29 -12.12
C LEU A 5 15.73 -24.90 -13.08
N ASP A 6 16.07 -24.70 -14.34
CA ASP A 6 15.09 -24.36 -15.38
C ASP A 6 13.94 -25.37 -15.46
N ASN A 7 14.25 -26.67 -15.41
CA ASN A 7 13.24 -27.72 -15.40
C ASN A 7 12.35 -27.67 -14.13
N ILE A 8 12.90 -27.38 -12.97
CA ILE A 8 12.12 -27.25 -11.72
C ILE A 8 11.18 -26.06 -11.83
N LEU A 9 11.65 -24.94 -12.33
CA LEU A 9 10.86 -23.73 -12.48
C LEU A 9 9.75 -23.91 -13.51
N GLU A 10 10.01 -24.60 -14.61
CA GLU A 10 9.01 -24.96 -15.63
C GLU A 10 7.93 -25.87 -15.06
N LEU A 11 8.29 -26.91 -14.29
CA LEU A 11 7.32 -27.77 -13.61
C LEU A 11 6.45 -27.02 -12.60
N ILE A 12 7.01 -26.04 -11.90
CA ILE A 12 6.23 -25.17 -11.01
C ILE A 12 5.24 -24.35 -11.82
N LYS A 13 5.67 -23.79 -12.93
CA LYS A 13 4.82 -23.02 -13.83
C LYS A 13 3.67 -23.85 -14.35
N GLU A 14 3.95 -24.99 -14.95
CA GLU A 14 2.94 -25.94 -15.46
C GLU A 14 1.93 -26.31 -14.38
N TYR A 15 2.39 -26.68 -13.17
CA TYR A 15 1.51 -27.04 -12.06
C TYR A 15 0.57 -25.91 -11.65
N ILE A 16 1.07 -24.67 -11.56
CA ILE A 16 0.26 -23.52 -11.19
C ILE A 16 -0.76 -23.18 -12.28
N ASP A 17 -0.34 -23.19 -13.55
CA ASP A 17 -1.20 -22.91 -14.69
C ASP A 17 -2.34 -23.94 -14.79
N GLU A 18 -2.04 -25.23 -14.64
CA GLU A 18 -3.07 -26.29 -14.58
C GLU A 18 -4.02 -26.12 -13.38
N LYS A 19 -3.48 -25.82 -12.21
CA LYS A 19 -4.28 -25.59 -10.99
C LYS A 19 -5.23 -24.41 -11.16
N GLN A 20 -4.78 -23.33 -11.79
CA GLN A 20 -5.62 -22.16 -12.03
C GLN A 20 -6.65 -22.40 -13.11
N ALA A 21 -6.30 -23.09 -14.20
CA ALA A 21 -7.23 -23.44 -15.27
C ALA A 21 -8.39 -24.34 -14.77
N ASN A 22 -8.12 -25.17 -13.77
CA ASN A 22 -9.11 -26.07 -13.16
C ASN A 22 -9.90 -25.43 -12.00
N LYS A 23 -9.60 -24.18 -11.63
CA LYS A 23 -10.29 -23.47 -10.55
C LYS A 23 -11.67 -23.01 -11.03
N THR A 24 -12.70 -23.59 -10.47
CA THR A 24 -14.09 -23.16 -10.67
C THR A 24 -14.58 -22.40 -9.45
N TRP A 25 -15.50 -21.47 -9.66
CA TRP A 25 -16.20 -20.77 -8.61
C TRP A 25 -17.70 -20.84 -8.85
N GLU A 26 -18.46 -21.28 -7.83
CA GLU A 26 -19.90 -21.46 -7.93
C GLU A 26 -20.63 -20.44 -7.04
N PRO A 27 -21.50 -19.57 -7.62
CA PRO A 27 -22.33 -18.65 -6.85
C PRO A 27 -23.18 -19.37 -5.78
N GLY A 28 -23.17 -18.84 -4.56
CA GLY A 28 -23.95 -19.40 -3.44
C GLY A 28 -23.32 -20.62 -2.75
N LYS A 29 -22.21 -21.15 -3.27
CA LYS A 29 -21.44 -22.23 -2.64
C LYS A 29 -20.07 -21.76 -2.19
N ASP A 30 -19.34 -21.07 -3.05
CA ASP A 30 -17.99 -20.62 -2.77
C ASP A 30 -17.97 -19.26 -2.08
N PHE A 31 -17.02 -19.12 -1.17
CA PHE A 31 -16.84 -17.88 -0.41
C PHE A 31 -16.26 -16.79 -1.32
N VAL A 32 -16.80 -15.59 -1.23
CA VAL A 32 -16.27 -14.39 -1.90
C VAL A 32 -15.34 -13.67 -0.93
N ASN A 33 -14.03 -13.69 -1.22
CA ASN A 33 -13.07 -12.93 -0.45
C ASN A 33 -13.19 -11.44 -0.78
N TYR A 34 -13.20 -10.58 0.25
CA TYR A 34 -13.20 -9.13 0.06
C TYR A 34 -11.85 -8.59 -0.48
N ALA A 35 -10.77 -9.33 -0.26
CA ALA A 35 -9.44 -9.03 -0.74
C ALA A 35 -8.62 -10.33 -0.90
N GLY A 36 -7.56 -10.27 -1.68
CA GLY A 36 -6.63 -11.36 -1.86
C GLY A 36 -5.63 -11.05 -2.97
N PRO A 37 -4.50 -11.77 -3.03
CA PRO A 37 -3.56 -11.63 -4.13
C PRO A 37 -4.15 -12.24 -5.41
N LEU A 38 -3.91 -11.60 -6.52
CA LEU A 38 -4.06 -12.17 -7.86
C LEU A 38 -2.66 -12.57 -8.35
N PHE A 39 -2.29 -13.82 -8.11
CA PHE A 39 -1.02 -14.38 -8.54
C PHE A 39 -1.25 -15.31 -9.73
N ASP A 40 -0.35 -15.25 -10.69
CA ASP A 40 -0.21 -16.28 -11.73
C ASP A 40 1.08 -17.09 -11.50
N SER A 41 1.50 -17.87 -12.48
CA SER A 41 2.68 -18.72 -12.34
C SER A 41 4.00 -17.93 -12.20
N ASP A 42 4.06 -16.70 -12.69
CA ASP A 42 5.28 -15.88 -12.65
C ASP A 42 5.69 -15.53 -11.22
N GLU A 43 4.74 -15.18 -10.32
CA GLU A 43 5.03 -14.91 -8.92
C GLU A 43 5.56 -16.15 -8.21
N TYR A 44 4.95 -17.33 -8.47
CA TYR A 44 5.38 -18.59 -7.86
C TYR A 44 6.76 -19.01 -8.33
N VAL A 45 7.03 -18.91 -9.63
CA VAL A 45 8.35 -19.18 -10.22
C VAL A 45 9.40 -18.25 -9.64
N SER A 46 9.10 -16.95 -9.59
CA SER A 46 10.02 -15.94 -9.05
C SER A 46 10.32 -16.15 -7.57
N ALA A 47 9.33 -16.57 -6.78
CA ALA A 47 9.52 -16.89 -5.36
C ALA A 47 10.37 -18.16 -5.19
N ALA A 48 10.07 -19.23 -5.96
CA ALA A 48 10.81 -20.48 -5.94
C ALA A 48 12.29 -20.28 -6.32
N GLU A 49 12.56 -19.52 -7.38
CA GLU A 49 13.91 -19.16 -7.78
C GLU A 49 14.69 -18.49 -6.63
N THR A 50 14.06 -17.54 -5.93
CA THR A 50 14.68 -16.84 -4.79
C THR A 50 14.96 -17.79 -3.63
N LEU A 51 14.04 -18.72 -3.34
CA LEU A 51 14.24 -19.73 -2.30
C LEU A 51 15.39 -20.68 -2.64
N LEU A 52 15.51 -21.11 -3.90
CA LEU A 52 16.54 -22.02 -4.36
C LEU A 52 17.92 -21.37 -4.43
N ASP A 53 17.97 -20.05 -4.67
CA ASP A 53 19.22 -19.25 -4.57
C ASP A 53 19.72 -19.13 -3.11
N GLY A 54 18.84 -19.31 -2.13
CA GLY A 54 19.19 -19.33 -0.70
C GLY A 54 19.46 -17.97 -0.07
N TRP A 55 19.37 -16.87 -0.82
CA TRP A 55 19.55 -15.52 -0.29
C TRP A 55 18.20 -14.93 0.16
N LEU A 56 17.82 -15.19 1.42
CA LEU A 56 16.50 -14.87 1.97
C LEU A 56 16.44 -13.52 2.72
N VAL A 57 17.27 -12.58 2.33
CA VAL A 57 17.28 -11.18 2.81
C VAL A 57 17.15 -10.24 1.61
N MET A 58 17.30 -8.93 1.81
CA MET A 58 17.29 -7.98 0.70
C MET A 58 18.35 -8.35 -0.35
N GLY A 59 17.88 -8.69 -1.55
CA GLY A 59 18.71 -9.11 -2.67
C GLY A 59 18.35 -8.36 -3.96
N ASP A 60 18.76 -8.91 -5.09
CA ASP A 60 18.62 -8.27 -6.40
C ASP A 60 17.16 -7.94 -6.77
N LYS A 61 16.20 -8.81 -6.42
CA LYS A 61 14.78 -8.57 -6.69
C LYS A 61 14.25 -7.37 -5.89
N SER A 62 14.64 -7.25 -4.61
CA SER A 62 14.30 -6.09 -3.76
C SER A 62 14.90 -4.80 -4.33
N LEU A 63 16.17 -4.82 -4.73
CA LEU A 63 16.82 -3.66 -5.35
C LEU A 63 16.20 -3.27 -6.70
N LYS A 64 15.79 -4.27 -7.50
CA LYS A 64 15.05 -4.00 -8.76
C LYS A 64 13.71 -3.35 -8.48
N PHE A 65 12.99 -3.81 -7.45
CA PHE A 65 11.71 -3.22 -7.04
C PHE A 65 11.91 -1.75 -6.62
N GLU A 66 12.84 -1.46 -5.71
CA GLU A 66 13.14 -0.09 -5.25
C GLU A 66 13.54 0.87 -6.37
N ARG A 67 14.13 0.35 -7.46
CA ARG A 67 14.53 1.16 -8.63
C ARG A 67 13.42 1.35 -9.65
N LYS A 68 12.54 0.35 -9.83
CA LYS A 68 11.51 0.35 -10.88
C LYS A 68 10.18 0.93 -10.39
N PHE A 69 9.70 0.49 -9.23
CA PHE A 69 8.39 0.84 -8.70
C PHE A 69 8.16 2.35 -8.56
N PRO A 70 9.08 3.14 -7.98
CA PRO A 70 8.85 4.58 -7.84
C PRO A 70 8.69 5.31 -9.18
N LYS A 71 9.23 4.78 -10.27
CA LYS A 71 9.12 5.41 -11.59
C LYS A 71 7.70 5.44 -12.13
N TYR A 72 6.85 4.45 -11.76
CA TYR A 72 5.44 4.45 -12.11
C TYR A 72 4.69 5.65 -11.52
N TYR A 73 5.19 6.17 -10.41
CA TYR A 73 4.63 7.34 -9.72
C TYR A 73 5.47 8.61 -9.97
N GLY A 74 6.32 8.63 -10.97
CA GLY A 74 7.18 9.78 -11.28
C GLY A 74 8.19 10.12 -10.17
N LYS A 75 8.50 9.16 -9.29
CA LYS A 75 9.43 9.34 -8.17
C LYS A 75 10.83 8.80 -8.52
N LYS A 76 11.86 9.39 -7.91
CA LYS A 76 13.27 9.01 -8.14
C LYS A 76 13.70 7.81 -7.29
N HIS A 77 13.16 7.71 -6.08
CA HIS A 77 13.58 6.76 -5.07
C HIS A 77 12.38 6.06 -4.46
N GLY A 78 12.56 4.80 -4.11
CA GLY A 78 11.64 4.00 -3.32
C GLY A 78 12.40 3.24 -2.24
N VAL A 79 11.70 2.92 -1.17
CA VAL A 79 12.20 2.10 -0.09
C VAL A 79 11.21 0.96 0.12
N LEU A 80 11.69 -0.27 0.00
CA LEU A 80 10.90 -1.45 0.27
C LEU A 80 10.78 -1.67 1.78
N THR A 81 9.58 -1.99 2.23
CA THR A 81 9.29 -2.39 3.61
C THR A 81 8.65 -3.77 3.64
N ASN A 82 8.57 -4.38 4.81
CA ASN A 82 7.98 -5.71 4.97
C ASN A 82 6.44 -5.72 4.90
N SER A 83 5.80 -4.56 4.95
CA SER A 83 4.34 -4.44 4.90
C SER A 83 3.90 -3.00 4.58
N GLY A 84 2.66 -2.83 4.12
CA GLY A 84 2.03 -1.52 3.98
C GLY A 84 1.94 -0.75 5.31
N SER A 85 1.74 -1.46 6.42
CA SER A 85 1.76 -0.86 7.76
C SER A 85 3.10 -0.20 8.09
N SER A 86 4.21 -0.89 7.79
CA SER A 86 5.55 -0.34 7.95
C SER A 86 5.84 0.79 6.97
N ALA A 87 5.27 0.74 5.76
CA ALA A 87 5.36 1.84 4.79
C ALA A 87 4.68 3.10 5.32
N ASN A 88 3.47 2.98 5.86
CA ASN A 88 2.76 4.10 6.48
C ASN A 88 3.52 4.67 7.68
N LEU A 89 4.10 3.82 8.53
CA LEU A 89 4.93 4.29 9.64
C LEU A 89 6.16 5.06 9.13
N LEU A 90 6.87 4.51 8.15
CA LEU A 90 8.05 5.16 7.56
C LEU A 90 7.68 6.50 6.91
N MET A 91 6.53 6.58 6.25
CA MET A 91 6.00 7.83 5.69
C MET A 91 5.80 8.87 6.78
N MET A 92 5.10 8.55 7.87
CA MET A 92 4.87 9.48 8.99
C MET A 92 6.18 9.89 9.69
N VAL A 93 7.09 8.94 9.94
CA VAL A 93 8.43 9.24 10.49
C VAL A 93 9.20 10.20 9.58
N SER A 94 9.10 10.04 8.25
CA SER A 94 9.80 10.92 7.31
C SER A 94 9.37 12.39 7.42
N LEU A 95 8.09 12.64 7.76
CA LEU A 95 7.57 13.99 7.96
C LEU A 95 8.18 14.69 9.19
N THR A 96 8.60 13.92 10.21
CA THR A 96 9.29 14.47 11.40
C THR A 96 10.77 14.74 11.17
N SER A 97 11.34 14.26 10.07
CA SER A 97 12.76 14.37 9.78
C SER A 97 13.19 15.82 9.56
N LYS A 98 14.33 16.20 10.16
CA LYS A 98 14.97 17.52 9.92
C LYS A 98 15.36 17.76 8.45
N ARG A 99 15.50 16.69 7.66
CA ARG A 99 15.79 16.78 6.22
C ARG A 99 14.52 16.82 5.36
N GLY A 100 13.35 16.62 5.96
CA GLY A 100 12.03 16.70 5.35
C GLY A 100 11.28 17.94 5.83
N HIS A 101 10.01 17.73 6.21
CA HIS A 101 9.14 18.81 6.69
C HIS A 101 9.44 19.26 8.13
N ASN A 102 10.15 18.43 8.90
CA ASN A 102 10.49 18.68 10.31
C ASN A 102 9.26 19.03 11.17
N PHE A 103 8.14 18.36 10.90
CA PHE A 103 6.92 18.61 11.68
C PHE A 103 7.09 18.18 13.14
N PRO A 104 6.74 19.04 14.11
CA PRO A 104 6.86 18.73 15.52
C PRO A 104 5.76 17.77 16.00
N LYS A 105 5.91 17.25 17.22
CA LYS A 105 4.81 16.60 17.94
C LYS A 105 3.64 17.56 18.09
N GLY A 106 2.42 17.02 18.02
CA GLY A 106 1.20 17.83 18.01
C GLY A 106 0.81 18.37 16.64
N THR A 107 1.59 18.11 15.58
CA THR A 107 1.16 18.42 14.20
C THR A 107 -0.15 17.69 13.89
N LYS A 108 -1.14 18.45 13.42
CA LYS A 108 -2.46 17.91 13.10
C LYS A 108 -2.49 17.21 11.75
N VAL A 109 -3.15 16.05 11.73
CA VAL A 109 -3.29 15.20 10.54
C VAL A 109 -4.76 14.88 10.32
N LEU A 110 -5.32 15.34 9.21
CA LEU A 110 -6.69 15.03 8.80
C LEU A 110 -6.76 13.62 8.22
N MET A 111 -7.72 12.83 8.65
CA MET A 111 -7.90 11.45 8.21
C MET A 111 -9.34 10.97 8.33
N PRO A 112 -9.75 9.94 7.55
CA PRO A 112 -11.09 9.37 7.68
C PRO A 112 -11.27 8.68 9.03
N ILE A 113 -12.46 8.84 9.62
CA ILE A 113 -12.85 8.11 10.84
C ILE A 113 -13.02 6.60 10.57
N ALA A 114 -13.45 6.25 9.38
CA ALA A 114 -13.56 4.86 8.94
C ALA A 114 -12.34 4.48 8.10
N GLY A 115 -11.57 3.51 8.55
CA GLY A 115 -10.37 3.09 7.84
C GLY A 115 -9.62 1.97 8.54
N PHE A 116 -8.48 1.60 7.98
CA PHE A 116 -7.62 0.58 8.57
C PHE A 116 -6.80 1.18 9.72
N PRO A 117 -6.52 0.43 10.81
CA PRO A 117 -5.78 0.96 11.97
C PRO A 117 -4.43 1.59 11.62
N THR A 118 -3.78 1.15 10.56
CA THR A 118 -2.48 1.72 10.13
C THR A 118 -2.58 3.03 9.34
N THR A 119 -3.78 3.57 9.13
CA THR A 119 -3.96 4.96 8.73
C THR A 119 -3.78 5.88 9.94
N LEU A 120 -4.27 5.49 11.10
CA LEU A 120 -4.22 6.25 12.35
C LEU A 120 -2.92 6.01 13.15
N ASN A 121 -2.59 4.74 13.43
CA ASN A 121 -1.54 4.39 14.40
C ASN A 121 -0.18 5.04 14.12
N PRO A 122 0.32 5.12 12.88
CA PRO A 122 1.59 5.79 12.59
C PRO A 122 1.62 7.27 12.98
N ALA A 123 0.53 8.00 12.81
CA ALA A 123 0.42 9.40 13.22
C ALA A 123 0.56 9.52 14.75
N LEU A 124 -0.15 8.66 15.51
CA LEU A 124 -0.03 8.62 16.97
C LEU A 124 1.39 8.25 17.44
N GLN A 125 2.03 7.26 16.76
CA GLN A 125 3.37 6.80 17.12
C GLN A 125 4.44 7.91 16.97
N VAL A 126 4.29 8.79 16.00
CA VAL A 126 5.20 9.93 15.83
C VAL A 126 4.79 11.15 16.68
N GLY A 127 3.66 11.05 17.39
CA GLY A 127 3.14 12.10 18.27
C GLY A 127 2.35 13.18 17.53
N PHE A 128 1.80 12.87 16.37
CA PHE A 128 0.88 13.75 15.66
C PHE A 128 -0.54 13.64 16.26
N GLU A 129 -1.34 14.65 16.04
CA GLU A 129 -2.71 14.76 16.54
C GLU A 129 -3.70 14.48 15.40
N PRO A 130 -4.52 13.41 15.50
CA PRO A 130 -5.49 13.10 14.46
C PRO A 130 -6.69 14.04 14.53
N VAL A 131 -7.10 14.52 13.37
CA VAL A 131 -8.36 15.23 13.14
C VAL A 131 -9.19 14.34 12.22
N PHE A 132 -10.39 13.99 12.65
CA PHE A 132 -11.21 13.05 11.90
C PHE A 132 -12.22 13.77 11.02
N CYS A 133 -12.40 13.19 9.83
CA CYS A 133 -13.43 13.53 8.86
C CYS A 133 -14.28 12.29 8.58
N ASP A 134 -15.53 12.46 8.25
CA ASP A 134 -16.40 11.37 7.84
C ASP A 134 -16.06 10.89 6.41
N ILE A 135 -16.74 9.87 5.96
CA ILE A 135 -16.61 9.31 4.62
C ILE A 135 -17.90 9.49 3.83
N GLU A 136 -17.76 9.63 2.52
CA GLU A 136 -18.88 9.50 1.59
C GLU A 136 -19.30 8.04 1.48
N LEU A 137 -20.60 7.75 1.64
CA LEU A 137 -21.09 6.36 1.60
C LEU A 137 -20.96 5.72 0.20
N ASP A 138 -21.08 6.53 -0.85
CA ASP A 138 -21.04 6.02 -2.23
C ASP A 138 -19.62 5.65 -2.69
N THR A 139 -18.61 6.35 -2.21
CA THR A 139 -17.21 6.19 -2.61
C THR A 139 -16.36 5.51 -1.55
N LEU A 140 -16.77 5.55 -0.29
CA LEU A 140 -16.04 5.16 0.91
C LEU A 140 -14.73 5.96 1.13
N ASN A 141 -14.56 7.05 0.42
CA ASN A 141 -13.44 7.98 0.58
C ASN A 141 -13.78 9.10 1.58
N LEU A 142 -12.80 9.94 1.87
CA LEU A 142 -13.00 11.16 2.64
C LEU A 142 -14.14 11.98 2.04
N ASP A 143 -15.04 12.49 2.88
CA ASP A 143 -15.99 13.53 2.53
C ASP A 143 -15.20 14.83 2.30
N LEU A 144 -14.98 15.18 1.03
CA LEU A 144 -14.14 16.32 0.66
C LEU A 144 -14.78 17.67 1.00
N ASP A 145 -16.11 17.75 1.01
CA ASP A 145 -16.80 18.98 1.42
C ASP A 145 -16.62 19.21 2.91
N GLN A 146 -16.69 18.16 3.73
CA GLN A 146 -16.38 18.23 5.15
C GLN A 146 -14.88 18.50 5.40
N CYS A 147 -13.98 17.91 4.60
CA CYS A 147 -12.56 18.22 4.66
C CYS A 147 -12.29 19.71 4.43
N GLU A 148 -12.92 20.31 3.42
CA GLU A 148 -12.80 21.73 3.12
C GLU A 148 -13.25 22.61 4.31
N GLU A 149 -14.39 22.27 4.92
CA GLU A 149 -14.88 22.98 6.10
C GLU A 149 -13.92 22.86 7.29
N ILE A 150 -13.42 21.66 7.57
CA ILE A 150 -12.46 21.42 8.65
C ILE A 150 -11.18 22.22 8.40
N LEU A 151 -10.62 22.20 7.20
CA LEU A 151 -9.39 22.92 6.87
C LEU A 151 -9.56 24.44 6.93
N LYS A 152 -10.72 24.97 6.57
CA LYS A 152 -11.03 26.41 6.73
C LYS A 152 -11.11 26.83 8.19
N ASN A 153 -11.61 25.96 9.06
CA ASN A 153 -11.77 26.24 10.49
C ASN A 153 -10.51 25.94 11.32
N ASP A 154 -9.61 25.10 10.82
CA ASP A 154 -8.36 24.71 11.49
C ASP A 154 -7.16 24.75 10.52
N PRO A 155 -6.56 25.94 10.32
CA PRO A 155 -5.42 26.12 9.41
C PRO A 155 -4.11 25.50 9.95
N ASP A 156 -4.11 24.94 11.17
CA ASP A 156 -2.97 24.24 11.74
C ASP A 156 -2.83 22.80 11.26
N ILE A 157 -3.82 22.27 10.55
CA ILE A 157 -3.70 20.97 9.89
C ILE A 157 -2.66 21.06 8.78
N LYS A 158 -1.68 20.14 8.79
CA LYS A 158 -0.54 20.16 7.84
C LYS A 158 -0.47 18.93 6.95
N VAL A 159 -1.22 17.89 7.27
CA VAL A 159 -1.17 16.60 6.58
C VAL A 159 -2.59 16.07 6.41
N ILE A 160 -2.86 15.53 5.23
CA ILE A 160 -4.03 14.69 4.99
C ILE A 160 -3.52 13.27 4.70
N THR A 161 -4.08 12.26 5.37
CA THR A 161 -3.72 10.85 5.13
C THR A 161 -4.97 10.00 5.00
N PHE A 162 -5.02 9.19 3.97
CA PHE A 162 -6.15 8.31 3.68
C PHE A 162 -5.69 7.16 2.76
N ALA A 163 -6.56 6.18 2.58
CA ALA A 163 -6.39 5.11 1.60
C ALA A 163 -7.39 5.28 0.45
N HIS A 164 -7.01 4.88 -0.75
CA HIS A 164 -7.97 4.69 -1.85
C HIS A 164 -8.74 3.40 -1.59
N VAL A 165 -9.86 3.51 -0.90
CA VAL A 165 -10.63 2.37 -0.42
C VAL A 165 -11.12 1.52 -1.59
N LEU A 166 -10.89 0.21 -1.55
CA LEU A 166 -11.20 -0.74 -2.63
C LEU A 166 -10.60 -0.37 -3.99
N GLY A 167 -9.50 0.40 -4.00
CA GLY A 167 -8.88 0.87 -5.24
C GLY A 167 -9.60 2.06 -5.90
N ASN A 168 -10.57 2.65 -5.21
CA ASN A 168 -11.32 3.81 -5.69
C ASN A 168 -10.67 5.10 -5.16
N PRO A 169 -10.05 5.96 -5.99
CA PRO A 169 -9.52 7.24 -5.55
C PRO A 169 -10.67 8.26 -5.32
N PRO A 170 -10.52 9.20 -4.37
CA PRO A 170 -11.43 10.33 -4.26
C PRO A 170 -11.31 11.26 -5.48
N ASN A 171 -12.14 12.30 -5.53
CA ASN A 171 -11.94 13.37 -6.51
C ASN A 171 -10.60 14.08 -6.25
N MET A 172 -9.56 13.64 -6.98
CA MET A 172 -8.20 14.13 -6.78
C MET A 172 -8.03 15.60 -7.16
N ASP A 173 -8.82 16.11 -8.14
CA ASP A 173 -8.76 17.52 -8.53
C ASP A 173 -9.26 18.40 -7.39
N GLN A 174 -10.40 18.09 -6.80
CA GLN A 174 -10.94 18.77 -5.63
C GLN A 174 -9.98 18.66 -4.43
N LEU A 175 -9.44 17.46 -4.16
CA LEU A 175 -8.50 17.27 -3.07
C LEU A 175 -7.22 18.11 -3.21
N MET A 176 -6.76 18.35 -4.43
CA MET A 176 -5.55 19.16 -4.68
C MET A 176 -5.80 20.66 -4.60
N GLU A 177 -7.06 21.09 -4.59
CA GLU A 177 -7.47 22.50 -4.37
C GLU A 177 -7.57 22.85 -2.88
N LEU A 178 -7.68 21.83 -2.01
CA LEU A 178 -7.71 21.98 -0.54
C LEU A 178 -6.30 22.27 0.04
#